data_3b95d08fa62311fd6ed9dd2c63d68db8
#
_entry.id   3b95d08fa62311fd6ed9dd2c63d68db8
#
_cell.length_a   1.000
_cell.length_b   1.000
_cell.length_c   1.000
_cell.angle_alpha   90.00
_cell.angle_beta   90.00
_cell.angle_gamma   90.00
#
_symmetry.space_group_name_H-M   'P 1'
#
loop_
_entity.id
_entity.type
_entity.pdbx_description
1 polymer ?
#
loop_
_entity_poly.entity_id
_entity_poly.type
_entity_poly.pdbx_seq_one_letter_code
_entity_poly.pdbx_strand_id
1 'polypeptide(L)'
;DTTYIDMLNDGGKLDEARFTDFAKFVGLLNQYSDPALLVSGTYDQQILNFSSGKYAFVTQGSWIGATMVGDDADAYKEAGNFEVGMIPYAFEDGQDTILTSSPSWWSVYKDGNVEAAEAFLQWLTTDEAQEVLVKEAGFVSPFKSCTIVGDDPFAQTITDYQKAGKTSAWHWSIPGFKEGIAQNYTGQVFADYAAGSLDEAGFIKTMQQVLESAYAN
;
A
#
# COMPACT_ATOMS: atom_id res chain seq x y z
N ASP A 1 -10.30 -12.69 -1.76
CA ASP A 1 -10.48 -13.43 -3.00
C ASP A 1 -9.25 -13.23 -3.90
N THR A 2 -8.48 -14.30 -4.14
CA THR A 2 -7.27 -14.28 -5.00
C THR A 2 -7.56 -14.71 -6.43
N THR A 3 -8.77 -15.16 -6.73
CA THR A 3 -9.15 -15.65 -8.08
C THR A 3 -8.93 -14.61 -9.17
N TYR A 4 -9.02 -13.32 -8.80
CA TYR A 4 -8.74 -12.22 -9.70
C TYR A 4 -7.29 -12.20 -10.20
N ILE A 5 -6.35 -12.53 -9.32
CA ILE A 5 -4.93 -12.64 -9.69
C ILE A 5 -4.69 -13.88 -10.56
N ASP A 6 -5.41 -14.98 -10.28
CA ASP A 6 -5.35 -16.18 -11.13
C ASP A 6 -5.79 -15.87 -12.55
N MET A 7 -6.80 -15.02 -12.74
CA MET A 7 -7.22 -14.54 -14.06
C MET A 7 -6.14 -13.72 -14.78
N LEU A 8 -5.40 -12.88 -14.05
CA LEU A 8 -4.26 -12.14 -14.61
C LEU A 8 -3.15 -13.10 -15.04
N ASN A 9 -2.88 -14.14 -14.25
CA ASN A 9 -1.89 -15.16 -14.58
C ASN A 9 -2.31 -16.02 -15.78
N ASP A 10 -3.58 -16.07 -16.10
CA ASP A 10 -4.16 -16.75 -17.26
C ASP A 10 -4.28 -15.80 -18.47
N GLY A 11 -3.17 -15.16 -18.83
CA GLY A 11 -3.06 -14.29 -20.02
C GLY A 11 -3.45 -12.82 -19.80
N GLY A 12 -3.48 -12.35 -18.58
CA GLY A 12 -3.71 -10.93 -18.26
C GLY A 12 -5.15 -10.45 -18.46
N LYS A 13 -6.11 -11.36 -18.55
CA LYS A 13 -7.52 -11.00 -18.80
C LYS A 13 -8.16 -10.38 -17.56
N LEU A 14 -8.75 -9.20 -17.74
CA LEU A 14 -9.51 -8.50 -16.69
C LEU A 14 -10.95 -9.03 -16.59
N ASP A 15 -11.48 -9.05 -15.37
CA ASP A 15 -12.94 -9.03 -15.14
C ASP A 15 -13.44 -7.61 -15.44
N GLU A 16 -14.08 -7.44 -16.60
CA GLU A 16 -14.48 -6.13 -17.11
C GLU A 16 -15.47 -5.44 -16.16
N ALA A 17 -16.41 -6.17 -15.57
CA ALA A 17 -17.41 -5.58 -14.69
C ALA A 17 -16.77 -5.03 -13.43
N ARG A 18 -15.95 -5.83 -12.76
CA ARG A 18 -15.23 -5.44 -11.54
C ARG A 18 -14.22 -4.33 -11.80
N PHE A 19 -13.52 -4.41 -12.93
CA PHE A 19 -12.56 -3.35 -13.29
C PHE A 19 -13.25 -2.04 -13.67
N THR A 20 -14.47 -2.09 -14.18
CA THR A 20 -15.31 -0.89 -14.43
C THR A 20 -15.63 -0.17 -13.11
N ASP A 21 -15.98 -0.88 -12.05
CA ASP A 21 -16.23 -0.27 -10.74
C ASP A 21 -14.95 0.31 -10.14
N PHE A 22 -13.82 -0.37 -10.31
CA PHE A 22 -12.51 0.18 -9.95
C PHE A 22 -12.16 1.44 -10.76
N ALA A 23 -12.41 1.46 -12.06
CA ALA A 23 -12.16 2.62 -12.92
C ALA A 23 -12.99 3.84 -12.49
N LYS A 24 -14.26 3.65 -12.13
CA LYS A 24 -15.11 4.70 -11.56
C LYS A 24 -14.54 5.24 -10.25
N PHE A 25 -14.08 4.35 -9.38
CA PHE A 25 -13.45 4.74 -8.12
C PHE A 25 -12.18 5.56 -8.37
N VAL A 26 -11.30 5.15 -9.29
CA VAL A 26 -10.11 5.92 -9.68
C VAL A 26 -10.51 7.27 -10.26
N GLY A 27 -11.55 7.33 -11.11
CA GLY A 27 -12.09 8.58 -11.64
C GLY A 27 -12.57 9.52 -10.55
N LEU A 28 -13.22 8.98 -9.51
CA LEU A 28 -13.62 9.74 -8.33
C LEU A 28 -12.40 10.31 -7.57
N LEU A 29 -11.37 9.50 -7.35
CA LEU A 29 -10.13 9.98 -6.74
C LEU A 29 -9.48 11.10 -7.57
N ASN A 30 -9.42 10.94 -8.90
CA ASN A 30 -8.89 11.97 -9.79
C ASN A 30 -9.68 13.29 -9.69
N GLN A 31 -11.00 13.22 -9.59
CA GLN A 31 -11.87 14.38 -9.48
C GLN A 31 -11.62 15.20 -8.21
N TYR A 32 -11.27 14.56 -7.11
CA TYR A 32 -11.09 15.21 -5.79
C TYR A 32 -9.61 15.38 -5.41
N SER A 33 -8.68 15.06 -6.28
CA SER A 33 -7.25 15.24 -6.08
C SER A 33 -6.72 16.44 -6.87
N ASP A 34 -5.57 16.96 -6.47
CA ASP A 34 -4.87 17.98 -7.26
C ASP A 34 -4.33 17.36 -8.56
N PRO A 35 -4.78 17.80 -9.75
CA PRO A 35 -4.35 17.24 -11.02
C PRO A 35 -2.83 17.28 -11.23
N ALA A 36 -2.15 18.32 -10.74
CA ALA A 36 -0.71 18.42 -10.86
C ALA A 36 0.02 17.35 -10.04
N LEU A 37 -0.50 17.03 -8.87
CA LEU A 37 0.08 15.99 -7.99
C LEU A 37 -0.22 14.58 -8.49
N LEU A 38 -1.37 14.36 -9.13
CA LEU A 38 -1.69 13.06 -9.73
C LEU A 38 -0.73 12.65 -10.84
N VAL A 39 -0.23 13.63 -11.60
CA VAL A 39 0.64 13.38 -12.76
C VAL A 39 2.14 13.47 -12.41
N SER A 40 2.51 14.38 -11.52
CA SER A 40 3.92 14.68 -11.22
C SER A 40 4.24 14.81 -9.72
N GLY A 41 3.30 14.49 -8.84
CA GLY A 41 3.51 14.52 -7.41
C GLY A 41 4.48 13.46 -6.92
N THR A 42 5.17 13.76 -5.84
CA THR A 42 6.05 12.82 -5.16
C THR A 42 5.35 12.18 -3.96
N TYR A 43 5.89 11.05 -3.49
CA TYR A 43 5.47 10.41 -2.25
C TYR A 43 5.49 11.42 -1.07
N ASP A 44 6.59 12.15 -0.91
CA ASP A 44 6.75 13.10 0.20
C ASP A 44 5.70 14.22 0.15
N GLN A 45 5.36 14.73 -1.03
CA GLN A 45 4.30 15.72 -1.19
C GLN A 45 2.92 15.16 -0.80
N GLN A 46 2.62 13.93 -1.17
CA GLN A 46 1.37 13.26 -0.81
C GLN A 46 1.25 13.14 0.71
N ILE A 47 2.29 12.65 1.37
CA ILE A 47 2.30 12.47 2.83
C ILE A 47 2.21 13.81 3.55
N LEU A 48 3.02 14.80 3.14
CA LEU A 48 3.00 16.13 3.72
C LEU A 48 1.62 16.79 3.60
N ASN A 49 0.97 16.68 2.45
CA ASN A 49 -0.37 17.25 2.26
C ASN A 49 -1.43 16.59 3.14
N PHE A 50 -1.32 15.29 3.40
CA PHE A 50 -2.20 14.61 4.33
C PHE A 50 -1.89 14.98 5.77
N SER A 51 -0.64 14.84 6.22
CA SER A 51 -0.25 15.13 7.61
C SER A 51 -0.44 16.62 8.00
N SER A 52 -0.37 17.53 7.03
CA SER A 52 -0.73 18.94 7.25
C SER A 52 -2.23 19.26 7.18
N GLY A 53 -3.11 18.25 7.07
CA GLY A 53 -4.56 18.41 7.06
C GLY A 53 -5.16 19.03 5.79
N LYS A 54 -4.40 19.07 4.69
CA LYS A 54 -4.90 19.59 3.41
C LYS A 54 -5.86 18.63 2.71
N TYR A 55 -5.67 17.31 2.92
CA TYR A 55 -6.49 16.27 2.34
C TYR A 55 -7.19 15.46 3.43
N ALA A 56 -8.47 15.16 3.23
CA ALA A 56 -9.25 14.33 4.13
C ALA A 56 -8.94 12.83 3.98
N PHE A 57 -8.43 12.42 2.82
CA PHE A 57 -8.11 11.03 2.50
C PHE A 57 -6.76 10.92 1.82
N VAL A 58 -6.05 9.83 2.10
CA VAL A 58 -4.84 9.43 1.41
C VAL A 58 -4.86 7.93 1.14
N THR A 59 -4.49 7.52 -0.06
CA THR A 59 -4.36 6.10 -0.42
C THR A 59 -2.92 5.67 -0.16
N GLN A 60 -2.66 5.15 1.03
CA GLN A 60 -1.34 4.74 1.49
C GLN A 60 -1.44 3.56 2.45
N GLY A 61 -0.32 3.06 2.91
CA GLY A 61 -0.26 2.05 3.96
C GLY A 61 0.11 2.65 5.33
N SER A 62 0.12 1.80 6.35
CA SER A 62 0.39 2.18 7.75
C SER A 62 1.76 2.82 7.97
N TRP A 63 2.71 2.64 7.05
CA TRP A 63 4.05 3.26 7.15
C TRP A 63 4.03 4.78 7.24
N ILE A 64 2.95 5.45 6.80
CA ILE A 64 2.81 6.90 6.99
C ILE A 64 2.53 7.27 8.44
N GLY A 65 2.17 6.34 9.31
CA GLY A 65 1.97 6.58 10.73
C GLY A 65 3.19 7.17 11.43
N ALA A 66 4.39 6.82 10.98
CA ALA A 66 5.64 7.40 11.48
C ALA A 66 5.70 8.93 11.31
N THR A 67 5.03 9.50 10.32
CA THR A 67 4.97 10.96 10.11
C THR A 67 3.97 11.68 11.03
N MET A 68 3.29 10.95 11.91
CA MET A 68 2.29 11.46 12.86
C MET A 68 2.72 11.28 14.32
N VAL A 69 3.86 10.60 14.54
CA VAL A 69 4.46 10.37 15.85
C VAL A 69 5.95 10.68 15.79
N GLY A 70 6.58 10.91 16.94
CA GLY A 70 8.02 11.14 17.03
C GLY A 70 8.50 12.47 16.47
N ASP A 71 9.72 12.48 15.96
CA ASP A 71 10.41 13.70 15.53
C ASP A 71 9.95 14.20 14.14
N ASP A 72 9.43 13.32 13.30
CA ASP A 72 8.96 13.67 11.94
C ASP A 72 7.51 14.19 11.90
N ALA A 73 6.87 14.34 13.05
CA ALA A 73 5.45 14.72 13.16
C ALA A 73 5.19 16.24 13.19
N ASP A 74 6.14 17.09 12.82
CA ASP A 74 5.98 18.54 12.95
C ASP A 74 4.79 19.07 12.16
N ALA A 75 4.62 18.68 10.91
CA ALA A 75 3.50 19.12 10.07
C ALA A 75 2.13 18.68 10.66
N TYR A 76 2.07 17.51 11.26
CA TYR A 76 0.87 16.98 11.91
C TYR A 76 0.58 17.72 13.22
N LYS A 77 1.61 18.02 14.02
CA LYS A 77 1.49 18.80 15.25
C LYS A 77 1.04 20.24 14.94
N GLU A 78 1.62 20.87 13.94
CA GLU A 78 1.23 22.22 13.48
C GLU A 78 -0.23 22.26 12.97
N ALA A 79 -0.68 21.17 12.35
CA ALA A 79 -2.08 21.01 11.92
C ALA A 79 -3.07 20.72 13.06
N GLY A 80 -2.58 20.61 14.30
CA GLY A 80 -3.41 20.46 15.51
C GLY A 80 -3.67 19.01 15.92
N ASN A 81 -2.88 18.04 15.45
CA ASN A 81 -3.02 16.61 15.78
C ASN A 81 -4.47 16.11 15.59
N PHE A 82 -5.04 16.37 14.42
CA PHE A 82 -6.41 15.96 14.11
C PHE A 82 -6.57 14.44 14.18
N GLU A 83 -7.78 13.98 14.48
CA GLU A 83 -8.07 12.54 14.52
C GLU A 83 -7.96 11.93 13.14
N VAL A 84 -7.24 10.81 13.04
CA VAL A 84 -7.09 10.02 11.82
C VAL A 84 -7.49 8.58 12.06
N GLY A 85 -7.92 7.90 11.01
CA GLY A 85 -8.28 6.49 11.04
C GLY A 85 -7.83 5.78 9.77
N MET A 86 -7.95 4.46 9.77
CA MET A 86 -7.70 3.63 8.60
C MET A 86 -8.97 2.89 8.23
N ILE A 87 -9.31 2.91 6.95
CA ILE A 87 -10.46 2.18 6.40
C ILE A 87 -9.97 1.27 5.26
N PRO A 88 -10.68 0.17 4.94
CA PRO A 88 -10.41 -0.63 3.77
C PRO A 88 -10.45 0.21 2.49
N TYR A 89 -9.65 -0.18 1.51
CA TYR A 89 -9.70 0.39 0.16
C TYR A 89 -10.89 -0.22 -0.58
N ALA A 90 -12.09 0.25 -0.25
CA ALA A 90 -13.33 -0.33 -0.69
C ALA A 90 -13.90 0.43 -1.91
N PHE A 91 -13.91 -0.18 -3.08
CA PHE A 91 -14.57 0.30 -4.29
C PHE A 91 -15.80 -0.54 -4.67
N GLU A 92 -16.05 -1.61 -3.94
CA GLU A 92 -17.24 -2.47 -4.05
C GLU A 92 -17.92 -2.60 -2.69
N ASP A 93 -19.22 -2.81 -2.70
CA ASP A 93 -19.98 -3.08 -1.48
C ASP A 93 -19.49 -4.35 -0.77
N GLY A 94 -19.39 -4.29 0.54
CA GLY A 94 -18.98 -5.43 1.38
C GLY A 94 -17.47 -5.66 1.46
N GLN A 95 -16.64 -4.83 0.86
CA GLN A 95 -15.20 -4.87 1.09
C GLN A 95 -14.88 -4.32 2.48
N ASP A 96 -14.57 -5.21 3.40
CA ASP A 96 -14.26 -4.89 4.78
C ASP A 96 -12.95 -5.51 5.27
N THR A 97 -12.03 -5.77 4.35
CA THR A 97 -10.68 -6.30 4.65
C THR A 97 -9.60 -5.30 4.30
N ILE A 98 -8.55 -5.26 5.11
CA ILE A 98 -7.33 -4.52 4.79
C ILE A 98 -6.31 -5.43 4.13
N LEU A 99 -5.47 -4.85 3.27
CA LEU A 99 -4.35 -5.57 2.67
C LEU A 99 -3.19 -5.62 3.66
N THR A 100 -2.76 -6.82 4.01
CA THR A 100 -1.61 -7.04 4.89
C THR A 100 -0.69 -8.09 4.32
N SER A 101 0.59 -7.84 4.33
CA SER A 101 1.64 -8.84 4.17
C SER A 101 2.98 -8.21 4.52
N SER A 102 4.05 -8.97 4.42
CA SER A 102 5.40 -8.44 4.59
C SER A 102 5.84 -7.71 3.31
N PRO A 103 5.70 -6.39 3.20
CA PRO A 103 6.09 -5.65 2.00
C PRO A 103 7.61 -5.47 1.90
N SER A 104 8.33 -5.77 2.97
CA SER A 104 9.77 -5.57 3.07
C SER A 104 10.43 -6.79 3.71
N TRP A 105 11.63 -7.11 3.26
CA TRP A 105 12.43 -8.22 3.77
C TRP A 105 13.84 -7.77 4.09
N TRP A 106 14.41 -8.39 5.11
CA TRP A 106 15.83 -8.29 5.39
C TRP A 106 16.55 -9.39 4.62
N SER A 107 17.48 -9.02 3.77
CA SER A 107 18.27 -9.96 2.96
C SER A 107 19.70 -10.04 3.47
N VAL A 108 20.26 -11.24 3.49
CA VAL A 108 21.68 -11.47 3.80
C VAL A 108 22.45 -11.53 2.49
N TYR A 109 23.48 -10.67 2.37
CA TYR A 109 24.39 -10.74 1.24
C TYR A 109 25.31 -11.96 1.39
N LYS A 110 25.19 -12.92 0.45
CA LYS A 110 25.84 -14.24 0.53
C LYS A 110 27.39 -14.20 0.60
N ASP A 111 28.01 -13.16 0.05
CA ASP A 111 29.48 -13.00 0.01
C ASP A 111 29.97 -12.00 1.10
N GLY A 112 29.10 -11.57 2.02
CA GLY A 112 29.42 -10.71 3.14
C GLY A 112 29.72 -11.49 4.42
N ASN A 113 29.68 -10.80 5.57
CA ASN A 113 29.77 -11.45 6.87
C ASN A 113 28.41 -12.08 7.23
N VAL A 114 28.16 -13.28 6.67
CA VAL A 114 26.87 -14.00 6.84
C VAL A 114 26.58 -14.28 8.31
N GLU A 115 27.58 -14.72 9.08
CA GLU A 115 27.42 -15.04 10.51
C GLU A 115 26.95 -13.82 11.32
N ALA A 116 27.55 -12.65 11.10
CA ALA A 116 27.13 -11.42 11.77
C ALA A 116 25.73 -10.95 11.32
N ALA A 117 25.41 -11.11 10.03
CA ALA A 117 24.10 -10.76 9.51
C ALA A 117 23.01 -11.68 10.09
N GLU A 118 23.25 -12.98 10.15
CA GLU A 118 22.32 -13.94 10.78
C GLU A 118 22.13 -13.66 12.28
N ALA A 119 23.21 -13.33 13.00
CA ALA A 119 23.13 -12.95 14.41
C ALA A 119 22.27 -11.67 14.59
N PHE A 120 22.40 -10.69 13.70
CA PHE A 120 21.55 -9.50 13.69
C PHE A 120 20.07 -9.86 13.42
N LEU A 121 19.80 -10.68 12.41
CA LEU A 121 18.45 -11.12 12.14
C LEU A 121 17.81 -11.90 13.31
N GLN A 122 18.63 -12.69 13.99
CA GLN A 122 18.19 -13.40 15.20
C GLN A 122 17.88 -12.42 16.34
N TRP A 123 18.72 -11.37 16.54
CA TRP A 123 18.43 -10.32 17.51
C TRP A 123 17.14 -9.57 17.17
N LEU A 124 16.83 -9.32 15.90
CA LEU A 124 15.57 -8.69 15.49
C LEU A 124 14.31 -9.43 15.96
N THR A 125 14.41 -10.71 16.29
CA THR A 125 13.29 -11.49 16.83
C THR A 125 13.06 -11.32 18.34
N THR A 126 13.96 -10.60 19.03
CA THR A 126 13.86 -10.35 20.47
C THR A 126 12.84 -9.26 20.80
N ASP A 127 12.28 -9.30 22.01
CA ASP A 127 11.34 -8.26 22.46
C ASP A 127 11.95 -6.87 22.44
N GLU A 128 13.24 -6.74 22.81
CA GLU A 128 13.97 -5.47 22.76
C GLU A 128 14.00 -4.87 21.34
N ALA A 129 14.37 -5.68 20.35
CA ALA A 129 14.40 -5.22 18.96
C ALA A 129 13.01 -4.91 18.43
N GLN A 130 12.01 -5.72 18.80
CA GLN A 130 10.63 -5.48 18.41
C GLN A 130 10.05 -4.21 19.03
N GLU A 131 10.44 -3.86 20.26
CA GLU A 131 10.06 -2.60 20.88
C GLU A 131 10.57 -1.41 20.07
N VAL A 132 11.84 -1.40 19.69
CA VAL A 132 12.41 -0.36 18.83
C VAL A 132 11.71 -0.30 17.47
N LEU A 133 11.53 -1.43 16.80
CA LEU A 133 10.93 -1.46 15.47
C LEU A 133 9.47 -0.98 15.49
N VAL A 134 8.71 -1.36 16.51
CA VAL A 134 7.28 -1.02 16.58
C VAL A 134 7.07 0.40 17.12
N LYS A 135 7.79 0.79 18.18
CA LYS A 135 7.58 2.08 18.85
C LYS A 135 8.29 3.23 18.17
N GLU A 136 9.56 3.02 17.78
CA GLU A 136 10.38 4.10 17.22
C GLU A 136 10.28 4.18 15.69
N ALA A 137 10.24 3.03 15.01
CA ALA A 137 10.21 2.97 13.56
C ALA A 137 8.80 2.79 12.95
N GLY A 138 7.76 2.63 13.77
CA GLY A 138 6.36 2.53 13.32
C GLY A 138 6.04 1.25 12.52
N PHE A 139 6.83 0.18 12.67
CA PHE A 139 6.56 -1.09 12.00
C PHE A 139 5.43 -1.86 12.70
N VAL A 140 4.68 -2.63 11.92
CA VAL A 140 3.83 -3.69 12.46
C VAL A 140 4.64 -4.99 12.50
N SER A 141 4.79 -5.58 13.68
CA SER A 141 5.60 -6.79 13.83
C SER A 141 5.02 -7.97 13.05
N PRO A 142 5.83 -8.71 12.27
CA PRO A 142 5.43 -9.94 11.62
C PRO A 142 5.42 -11.17 12.56
N PHE A 143 5.92 -11.01 13.79
CA PHE A 143 6.07 -12.11 14.73
C PHE A 143 4.82 -12.29 15.59
N LYS A 144 4.26 -13.51 15.58
CA LYS A 144 3.05 -13.85 16.35
C LYS A 144 3.25 -13.71 17.87
N SER A 145 4.49 -13.82 18.35
CA SER A 145 4.86 -13.64 19.75
C SER A 145 4.90 -12.19 20.20
N CYS A 146 5.03 -11.23 19.27
CA CYS A 146 5.06 -9.82 19.59
C CYS A 146 3.66 -9.33 19.93
N THR A 147 3.49 -8.80 21.13
CA THR A 147 2.24 -8.18 21.61
C THR A 147 2.31 -6.65 21.67
N ILE A 148 3.42 -6.07 21.23
CA ILE A 148 3.65 -4.64 21.23
C ILE A 148 2.80 -4.01 20.11
N VAL A 149 2.06 -2.98 20.47
CA VAL A 149 1.29 -2.16 19.52
C VAL A 149 1.96 -0.80 19.42
N GLY A 150 2.10 -0.28 18.21
CA GLY A 150 2.67 1.04 17.95
C GLY A 150 1.81 2.17 18.51
N ASP A 151 2.43 3.33 18.69
CA ASP A 151 1.76 4.54 19.17
C ASP A 151 1.16 5.38 18.02
N ASP A 152 1.42 4.97 16.77
CA ASP A 152 0.83 5.60 15.60
C ASP A 152 -0.69 5.33 15.52
N PRO A 153 -1.46 6.22 14.86
CA PRO A 153 -2.92 6.14 14.88
C PRO A 153 -3.51 4.92 14.16
N PHE A 154 -2.71 4.17 13.38
CA PHE A 154 -3.18 3.03 12.59
C PHE A 154 -2.91 1.68 13.26
N ALA A 155 -1.94 1.61 14.17
CA ALA A 155 -1.45 0.37 14.76
C ALA A 155 -2.57 -0.44 15.43
N GLN A 156 -3.46 0.22 16.17
CA GLN A 156 -4.58 -0.45 16.82
C GLN A 156 -5.59 -0.98 15.80
N THR A 157 -5.93 -0.19 14.78
CA THR A 157 -6.86 -0.60 13.71
C THR A 157 -6.34 -1.84 12.99
N ILE A 158 -5.06 -1.88 12.61
CA ILE A 158 -4.45 -3.03 11.96
C ILE A 158 -4.55 -4.26 12.87
N THR A 159 -4.22 -4.10 14.14
CA THR A 159 -4.31 -5.19 15.13
C THR A 159 -5.72 -5.75 15.23
N ASP A 160 -6.74 -4.89 15.23
CA ASP A 160 -8.13 -5.30 15.32
C ASP A 160 -8.60 -6.04 14.06
N TYR A 161 -8.23 -5.57 12.87
CA TYR A 161 -8.51 -6.26 11.60
C TYR A 161 -7.82 -7.63 11.55
N GLN A 162 -6.57 -7.73 12.00
CA GLN A 162 -5.85 -9.00 12.09
C GLN A 162 -6.54 -9.98 13.04
N LYS A 163 -6.91 -9.55 14.25
CA LYS A 163 -7.64 -10.37 15.22
C LYS A 163 -9.00 -10.82 14.71
N ALA A 164 -9.67 -9.97 13.94
CA ALA A 164 -10.95 -10.31 13.33
C ALA A 164 -10.83 -11.23 12.10
N GLY A 165 -9.61 -11.54 11.63
CA GLY A 165 -9.39 -12.31 10.41
C GLY A 165 -9.79 -11.56 9.13
N LYS A 166 -9.92 -10.24 9.20
CA LYS A 166 -10.33 -9.35 8.10
C LYS A 166 -9.12 -8.79 7.36
N THR A 167 -8.27 -9.68 6.88
CA THR A 167 -7.06 -9.32 6.14
C THR A 167 -6.96 -10.10 4.85
N SER A 168 -6.39 -9.48 3.82
CA SER A 168 -6.08 -10.10 2.53
C SER A 168 -4.61 -9.93 2.21
N ALA A 169 -4.04 -10.88 1.49
CA ALA A 169 -2.62 -10.81 1.12
C ALA A 169 -2.36 -9.68 0.14
N TRP A 170 -1.23 -9.02 0.32
CA TRP A 170 -0.69 -8.08 -0.66
C TRP A 170 -0.24 -8.84 -1.91
N HIS A 171 -0.40 -8.22 -3.09
CA HIS A 171 -0.11 -8.86 -4.37
C HIS A 171 1.30 -9.47 -4.48
N TRP A 172 2.32 -8.91 -3.86
CA TRP A 172 3.69 -9.44 -3.85
C TRP A 172 3.82 -10.81 -3.17
N SER A 173 2.86 -11.17 -2.33
CA SER A 173 2.81 -12.50 -1.70
C SER A 173 2.08 -13.53 -2.55
N ILE A 174 1.58 -13.14 -3.73
CA ILE A 174 0.78 -14.00 -4.61
C ILE A 174 1.69 -14.57 -5.70
N PRO A 175 1.85 -15.89 -5.79
CA PRO A 175 2.65 -16.51 -6.85
C PRO A 175 2.18 -16.09 -8.24
N GLY A 176 3.13 -15.83 -9.13
CA GLY A 176 2.84 -15.43 -10.51
C GLY A 176 2.52 -13.95 -10.72
N PHE A 177 2.40 -13.14 -9.67
CA PHE A 177 2.26 -11.70 -9.86
C PHE A 177 3.52 -11.12 -10.53
N LYS A 178 3.33 -10.35 -11.60
CA LYS A 178 4.45 -9.84 -12.39
C LYS A 178 5.15 -8.69 -11.68
N GLU A 179 6.42 -8.88 -11.38
CA GLU A 179 7.27 -7.83 -10.79
C GLU A 179 7.38 -6.62 -11.72
N GLY A 180 7.39 -5.42 -11.15
CA GLY A 180 7.52 -4.17 -11.90
C GLY A 180 6.32 -3.83 -12.77
N ILE A 181 5.15 -4.46 -12.55
CA ILE A 181 3.94 -4.24 -13.36
C ILE A 181 3.53 -2.76 -13.39
N ALA A 182 3.62 -2.07 -12.25
CA ALA A 182 3.26 -0.67 -12.17
C ALA A 182 4.24 0.22 -12.95
N GLN A 183 5.53 0.01 -12.79
CA GLN A 183 6.58 0.82 -13.41
C GLN A 183 6.66 0.61 -14.93
N ASN A 184 6.50 -0.63 -15.37
CA ASN A 184 6.77 -0.99 -16.77
C ASN A 184 5.52 -1.04 -17.65
N TYR A 185 4.32 -1.14 -17.05
CA TYR A 185 3.09 -1.38 -17.79
C TYR A 185 1.93 -0.47 -17.40
N THR A 186 1.48 -0.50 -16.15
CA THR A 186 0.21 0.12 -15.77
C THR A 186 0.31 1.57 -15.31
N GLY A 187 1.45 2.01 -14.80
CA GLY A 187 1.61 3.36 -14.23
C GLY A 187 1.30 4.48 -15.23
N GLN A 188 1.74 4.35 -16.48
CA GLN A 188 1.43 5.35 -17.50
C GLN A 188 -0.06 5.42 -17.81
N VAL A 189 -0.76 4.30 -17.77
CA VAL A 189 -2.21 4.26 -18.03
C VAL A 189 -2.98 5.03 -16.95
N PHE A 190 -2.57 4.91 -15.68
CA PHE A 190 -3.12 5.71 -14.59
C PHE A 190 -2.80 7.21 -14.77
N ALA A 191 -1.59 7.55 -15.16
CA ALA A 191 -1.20 8.95 -15.40
C ALA A 191 -2.00 9.58 -16.55
N ASP A 192 -2.22 8.84 -17.64
CA ASP A 192 -3.01 9.29 -18.79
C ASP A 192 -4.48 9.48 -18.45
N TYR A 193 -5.03 8.62 -17.59
CA TYR A 193 -6.39 8.76 -17.08
C TYR A 193 -6.51 9.99 -16.15
N ALA A 194 -5.56 10.17 -15.24
CA ALA A 194 -5.51 11.33 -14.36
C ALA A 194 -5.35 12.65 -15.12
N ALA A 195 -4.57 12.65 -16.21
CA ALA A 195 -4.37 13.81 -17.08
C ALA A 195 -5.57 14.10 -18.01
N GLY A 196 -6.59 13.23 -18.03
CA GLY A 196 -7.74 13.35 -18.93
C GLY A 196 -7.43 13.00 -20.40
N SER A 197 -6.28 12.37 -20.65
CA SER A 197 -5.92 11.86 -21.98
C SER A 197 -6.71 10.60 -22.35
N LEU A 198 -7.19 9.90 -21.35
CA LEU A 198 -8.11 8.77 -21.46
C LEU A 198 -9.41 9.10 -20.70
N ASP A 199 -10.55 8.74 -21.29
CA ASP A 199 -11.81 8.61 -20.55
C ASP A 199 -11.88 7.24 -19.85
N GLU A 200 -12.95 6.97 -19.10
CA GLU A 200 -13.15 5.71 -18.38
C GLU A 200 -13.05 4.49 -19.31
N ALA A 201 -13.71 4.54 -20.46
CA ALA A 201 -13.68 3.44 -21.43
C ALA A 201 -12.28 3.23 -22.03
N GLY A 202 -11.59 4.32 -22.34
CA GLY A 202 -10.20 4.33 -22.79
C GLY A 202 -9.25 3.75 -21.75
N PHE A 203 -9.43 4.12 -20.48
CA PHE A 203 -8.65 3.58 -19.35
C PHE A 203 -8.82 2.06 -19.24
N ILE A 204 -10.06 1.56 -19.22
CA ILE A 204 -10.37 0.11 -19.13
C ILE A 204 -9.72 -0.64 -20.30
N LYS A 205 -9.97 -0.15 -21.52
CA LYS A 205 -9.44 -0.78 -22.73
C LYS A 205 -7.90 -0.82 -22.76
N THR A 206 -7.27 0.30 -22.45
CA THR A 206 -5.79 0.40 -22.45
C THR A 206 -5.20 -0.48 -21.36
N MET A 207 -5.81 -0.50 -20.16
CA MET A 207 -5.39 -1.38 -19.09
C MET A 207 -5.45 -2.85 -19.49
N GLN A 208 -6.52 -3.29 -20.12
CA GLN A 208 -6.66 -4.66 -20.65
C GLN A 208 -5.50 -4.99 -21.61
N GLN A 209 -5.21 -4.10 -22.56
CA GLN A 209 -4.16 -4.30 -23.56
C GLN A 209 -2.75 -4.40 -22.94
N VAL A 210 -2.44 -3.52 -21.98
CA VAL A 210 -1.12 -3.55 -21.34
C VAL A 210 -0.93 -4.76 -20.43
N LEU A 211 -2.00 -5.22 -19.76
CA LEU A 211 -1.95 -6.43 -18.94
C LEU A 211 -1.84 -7.69 -19.81
N GLU A 212 -2.60 -7.81 -20.88
CA GLU A 212 -2.43 -8.89 -21.86
C GLU A 212 -0.99 -8.94 -22.39
N SER A 213 -0.42 -7.79 -22.76
CA SER A 213 0.98 -7.71 -23.19
C SER A 213 1.96 -8.10 -22.08
N ALA A 214 1.68 -7.72 -20.83
CA ALA A 214 2.53 -8.05 -19.70
C ALA A 214 2.55 -9.54 -19.37
N TYR A 215 1.41 -10.23 -19.52
CA TYR A 215 1.22 -11.64 -19.15
C TYR A 215 1.21 -12.60 -20.36
N ALA A 216 1.48 -12.11 -21.57
CA ALA A 216 1.46 -12.91 -22.80
C ALA A 216 2.62 -13.94 -22.95
N ASN A 217 3.51 -14.08 -21.94
CA ASN A 217 4.67 -14.98 -21.98
C ASN A 217 4.66 -15.96 -20.84
#